data_ffbad5cce0596f52af1bed27e9c6e481
#
_entry.id   ffbad5cce0596f52af1bed27e9c6e481
#
_cell.length_a   1.000
_cell.length_b   1.000
_cell.length_c   1.000
_cell.angle_alpha   90.00
_cell.angle_beta   90.00
_cell.angle_gamma   90.00
#
_symmetry.space_group_name_H-M   'P 1'
#
loop_
_entity.id
_entity.type
_entity.pdbx_description
1 polymer ?
#
loop_
_entity_poly.entity_id
_entity_poly.type
_entity_poly.pdbx_seq_one_letter_code
_entity_poly.pdbx_strand_id
1 'polypeptide(L)'
;LELHASTQMTIAEPAAAPFAQALGVTRIVVPRELSVAEIRQFAAGTDAELEVFVHGALCVSWSGQCLTSEAWGGRSANRGQCAQSC
;
A
#
# COMPACT_ATOMS: atom_id res chain seq x y z
N LEU A 1 -19.65 -4.82 4.10
CA LEU A 1 -18.36 -4.31 4.61
C LEU A 1 -17.51 -3.85 3.44
N GLU A 2 -17.01 -2.63 3.50
CA GLU A 2 -16.13 -2.07 2.48
C GLU A 2 -14.70 -2.59 2.66
N LEU A 3 -14.07 -3.01 1.56
CA LEU A 3 -12.72 -3.55 1.57
C LEU A 3 -11.74 -2.59 0.92
N HIS A 4 -10.64 -2.31 1.62
CA HIS A 4 -9.55 -1.47 1.12
C HIS A 4 -8.27 -2.28 1.00
N ALA A 5 -7.58 -2.15 -0.14
CA ALA A 5 -6.24 -2.70 -0.32
C ALA A 5 -5.23 -1.80 0.38
N SER A 6 -4.56 -2.32 1.37
CA SER A 6 -3.52 -1.61 2.13
C SER A 6 -2.20 -1.54 1.35
N THR A 7 -1.27 -0.72 1.82
CA THR A 7 0.10 -0.65 1.28
C THR A 7 0.82 -2.00 1.28
N GLN A 8 0.45 -2.93 2.17
CA GLN A 8 1.01 -4.28 2.20
C GLN A 8 0.70 -5.10 0.94
N MET A 9 -0.38 -4.79 0.22
CA MET A 9 -0.68 -5.44 -1.06
C MET A 9 0.20 -4.93 -2.21
N THR A 10 0.86 -3.81 -2.03
CA THR A 10 1.80 -3.21 -3.00
C THR A 10 1.22 -3.07 -4.40
N ILE A 11 0.01 -2.53 -4.49
CA ILE A 11 -0.63 -2.26 -5.78
C ILE A 11 -0.10 -0.91 -6.27
N ALA A 12 0.91 -0.95 -7.12
CA ALA A 12 1.71 0.21 -7.51
C ALA A 12 1.45 0.68 -8.95
N GLU A 13 0.59 -0.02 -9.68
CA GLU A 13 0.28 0.31 -11.08
C GLU A 13 -1.18 -0.02 -11.42
N PRO A 14 -1.77 0.68 -12.41
CA PRO A 14 -3.18 0.49 -12.76
C PRO A 14 -3.49 -0.94 -13.22
N ALA A 15 -2.53 -1.63 -13.84
CA ALA A 15 -2.71 -3.00 -14.31
C ALA A 15 -2.98 -4.01 -13.18
N ALA A 16 -2.56 -3.71 -11.95
CA ALA A 16 -2.81 -4.55 -10.77
C ALA A 16 -4.16 -4.27 -10.09
N ALA A 17 -4.78 -3.12 -10.37
CA ALA A 17 -6.04 -2.73 -9.73
C ALA A 17 -7.19 -3.72 -10.00
N PRO A 18 -7.39 -4.26 -11.23
CA PRO A 18 -8.44 -5.24 -11.49
C PRO A 18 -8.33 -6.51 -10.65
N PHE A 19 -7.12 -6.93 -10.32
CA PHE A 19 -6.91 -8.07 -9.42
C PHE A 19 -7.48 -7.80 -8.02
N ALA A 20 -7.19 -6.64 -7.44
CA ALA A 20 -7.72 -6.25 -6.14
C ALA A 20 -9.25 -6.08 -6.18
N GLN A 21 -9.77 -5.47 -7.26
CA GLN A 21 -11.22 -5.29 -7.44
C GLN A 21 -11.95 -6.63 -7.56
N ALA A 22 -11.34 -7.63 -8.19
CA ALA A 22 -11.90 -8.98 -8.27
C ALA A 22 -12.01 -9.65 -6.88
N LEU A 23 -11.23 -9.21 -5.89
CA LEU A 23 -11.34 -9.62 -4.49
C LEU A 23 -12.37 -8.80 -3.69
N GLY A 24 -13.06 -7.86 -4.32
CA GLY A 24 -14.04 -6.98 -3.69
C GLY A 24 -13.46 -5.68 -3.12
N VAL A 25 -12.23 -5.34 -3.45
CA VAL A 25 -11.60 -4.08 -3.02
C VAL A 25 -12.22 -2.91 -3.79
N THR A 26 -12.64 -1.87 -3.06
CA THR A 26 -13.21 -0.64 -3.64
C THR A 26 -12.23 0.53 -3.59
N ARG A 27 -11.27 0.51 -2.64
CA ARG A 27 -10.27 1.55 -2.45
C ARG A 27 -8.87 0.96 -2.34
N ILE A 28 -7.91 1.60 -2.97
CA ILE A 28 -6.51 1.20 -2.95
C ILE A 28 -5.68 2.28 -2.23
N VAL A 29 -5.01 1.89 -1.15
CA VAL A 29 -4.02 2.74 -0.50
C VAL A 29 -2.74 2.69 -1.32
N VAL A 30 -2.39 3.81 -1.92
CA VAL A 30 -1.26 3.93 -2.85
C VAL A 30 0.06 3.70 -2.10
N PRO A 31 0.97 2.86 -2.61
CA PRO A 31 2.29 2.68 -2.03
C PRO A 31 3.07 4.00 -1.97
N ARG A 32 3.87 4.16 -0.91
CA ARG A 32 4.62 5.39 -0.62
C ARG A 32 5.75 5.66 -1.61
N GLU A 33 6.16 4.67 -2.38
CA GLU A 33 7.24 4.76 -3.36
C GLU A 33 6.86 5.58 -4.60
N LEU A 34 5.55 5.74 -4.86
CA LEU A 34 5.09 6.44 -6.05
C LEU A 34 5.25 7.95 -5.93
N SER A 35 5.79 8.56 -6.95
CA SER A 35 5.77 10.01 -7.13
C SER A 35 4.36 10.53 -7.44
N VAL A 36 4.15 11.82 -7.28
CA VAL A 36 2.86 12.46 -7.63
C VAL A 36 2.50 12.24 -9.10
N ALA A 37 3.50 12.22 -9.99
CA ALA A 37 3.27 11.96 -11.41
C ALA A 37 2.78 10.53 -11.66
N GLU A 38 3.38 9.55 -10.98
CA GLU A 38 2.95 8.14 -11.06
C GLU A 38 1.57 7.93 -10.44
N ILE A 39 1.26 8.58 -9.32
CA ILE A 39 -0.08 8.54 -8.72
C ILE A 39 -1.13 9.10 -9.69
N ARG A 40 -0.81 10.19 -10.41
CA ARG A 40 -1.70 10.75 -11.42
C ARG A 40 -1.93 9.78 -12.58
N GLN A 41 -0.89 9.09 -13.03
CA GLN A 41 -1.01 8.05 -14.07
C GLN A 41 -1.84 6.86 -13.56
N PHE A 42 -1.63 6.45 -12.30
CA PHE A 42 -2.43 5.41 -11.66
C PHE A 42 -3.92 5.78 -11.66
N ALA A 43 -4.25 6.98 -11.20
CA ALA A 43 -5.62 7.48 -11.15
C ALA A 43 -6.29 7.55 -12.53
N ALA A 44 -5.53 7.85 -13.58
CA ALA A 44 -6.04 7.86 -14.95
C ALA A 44 -6.30 6.46 -15.52
N GLY A 45 -5.66 5.43 -14.96
CA GLY A 45 -5.73 4.04 -15.45
C GLY A 45 -6.65 3.12 -14.65
N THR A 46 -7.36 3.61 -13.64
CA THR A 46 -8.27 2.82 -12.81
C THR A 46 -9.51 3.62 -12.43
N ASP A 47 -10.62 2.93 -12.18
CA ASP A 47 -11.83 3.49 -11.59
C ASP A 47 -11.93 3.23 -10.07
N ALA A 48 -10.97 2.51 -9.48
CA ALA A 48 -10.89 2.33 -8.03
C ALA A 48 -10.60 3.67 -7.34
N GLU A 49 -11.16 3.87 -6.15
CA GLU A 49 -10.75 4.99 -5.30
C GLU A 49 -9.31 4.84 -4.87
N LEU A 50 -8.55 5.93 -4.90
CA LEU A 50 -7.17 5.96 -4.41
C LEU A 50 -7.08 6.74 -3.09
N GLU A 51 -6.35 6.18 -2.15
CA GLU A 51 -6.01 6.83 -0.88
C GLU A 51 -4.50 7.04 -0.81
N VAL A 52 -4.08 8.26 -0.47
CA VAL A 52 -2.66 8.65 -0.41
C VAL A 52 -2.34 9.21 0.97
N PHE A 53 -1.28 8.70 1.60
CA PHE A 53 -0.75 9.29 2.82
C PHE A 53 -0.08 10.62 2.52
N VAL A 54 -0.58 11.69 3.11
CA VAL A 54 -0.01 13.05 3.02
C VAL A 54 0.68 13.48 4.31
N HIS A 55 0.45 12.75 5.40
CA HIS A 55 1.09 12.97 6.70
C HIS A 55 1.13 11.66 7.49
N GLY A 56 2.19 11.45 8.24
CA GLY A 56 2.36 10.27 9.09
C GLY A 56 3.82 9.94 9.36
N ALA A 57 4.07 8.80 9.99
CA ALA A 57 5.42 8.30 10.20
C ALA A 57 6.07 7.91 8.88
N LEU A 58 7.30 8.35 8.66
CA LEU A 58 8.07 7.97 7.49
C LEU A 58 8.41 6.47 7.54
N CYS A 59 8.15 5.75 6.47
CA CYS A 59 8.57 4.38 6.29
C CYS A 59 9.73 4.31 5.30
N VAL A 60 10.81 3.65 5.68
CA VAL A 60 12.03 3.52 4.86
C VAL A 60 12.07 2.22 4.05
N SER A 61 11.15 1.30 4.33
CA SER A 61 11.07 0.02 3.63
C SER A 61 10.18 0.11 2.40
N TRP A 62 10.46 -0.78 1.44
CA TRP A 62 9.56 -1.01 0.32
C TRP A 62 8.22 -1.55 0.81
N SER A 63 7.12 -1.03 0.32
CA SER A 63 5.77 -1.44 0.74
C SER A 63 5.58 -2.95 0.57
N GLY A 64 5.05 -3.61 1.60
CA GLY A 64 4.80 -5.05 1.60
C GLY A 64 6.03 -5.95 1.70
N GLN A 65 7.25 -5.40 1.88
CA GLN A 65 8.50 -6.16 1.87
C GLN A 65 9.41 -5.88 3.08
N CYS A 66 8.85 -5.37 4.16
CA CYS A 66 9.62 -5.09 5.37
C CYS A 66 9.84 -6.35 6.21
N LEU A 67 11.09 -6.66 6.52
CA LEU A 67 11.47 -7.75 7.44
C LEU A 67 11.98 -7.23 8.78
N THR A 68 12.29 -5.94 8.89
CA THR A 68 12.92 -5.34 10.08
C THR A 68 12.05 -5.51 11.33
N SER A 69 10.77 -5.17 11.22
CA SER A 69 9.83 -5.25 12.35
C SER A 69 9.66 -6.69 12.87
N GLU A 70 9.66 -7.67 11.97
CA GLU A 70 9.56 -9.08 12.34
C GLU A 70 10.87 -9.60 12.96
N ALA A 71 12.02 -9.24 12.35
CA ALA A 71 13.32 -9.69 12.82
C ALA A 71 13.66 -9.17 14.22
N TRP A 72 13.31 -7.92 14.53
CA TRP A 72 13.66 -7.27 15.80
C TRP A 72 12.53 -7.26 16.82
N GLY A 73 11.30 -7.31 16.41
CA GLY A 73 10.15 -7.19 17.29
C GLY A 73 9.17 -8.35 17.24
N GLY A 74 9.41 -9.37 16.41
CA GLY A 74 8.51 -10.51 16.25
C GLY A 74 7.14 -10.17 15.64
N ARG A 75 6.97 -8.94 15.13
CA ARG A 75 5.71 -8.44 14.57
C ARG A 75 5.88 -8.12 13.09
N SER A 76 5.18 -8.84 12.23
CA SER A 76 5.30 -8.66 10.78
C SER A 76 4.63 -7.37 10.30
N ALA A 77 5.44 -6.43 9.79
CA ALA A 77 4.94 -5.22 9.15
C ALA A 77 4.10 -5.55 7.90
N ASN A 78 4.48 -6.60 7.17
CA ASN A 78 3.77 -7.05 5.97
C ASN A 78 2.37 -7.64 6.27
N ARG A 79 2.10 -7.91 7.56
CA ARG A 79 0.80 -8.35 8.06
C ARG A 79 0.07 -7.25 8.87
N GLY A 80 0.48 -6.00 8.69
CA GLY A 80 -0.14 -4.86 9.37
C GLY A 80 0.29 -4.66 10.83
N GLN A 81 1.34 -5.36 11.31
CA GLN A 81 1.79 -5.32 12.69
C GLN A 81 3.13 -4.58 12.86
N CYS A 82 3.36 -3.55 12.08
CA CYS A 82 4.58 -2.78 12.13
C CYS A 82 4.85 -2.27 13.56
N ALA A 83 6.04 -2.60 14.11
CA ALA A 83 6.50 -2.13 15.41
C ALA A 83 7.31 -0.82 15.33
N GLN A 84 7.52 -0.28 14.11
CA GLN A 84 8.35 0.90 13.86
C GLN A 84 9.77 0.74 14.44
N SER A 85 10.33 -0.47 14.34
CA SER A 85 11.66 -0.78 14.87
C SER A 85 12.80 -0.09 14.11
N CYS A 86 12.51 0.48 12.95
CA CYS A 86 13.46 1.28 12.17
C CYS A 86 13.57 2.70 12.68
#